data_de02dc4ebf79ef37e243a615b29f821a
#
_entry.id   de02dc4ebf79ef37e243a615b29f821a
#
_cell.length_a   1.000
_cell.length_b   1.000
_cell.length_c   1.000
_cell.angle_alpha   90.00
_cell.angle_beta   90.00
_cell.angle_gamma   90.00
#
_symmetry.space_group_name_H-M   'P 1'
#
loop_
_entity.id
_entity.type
_entity.pdbx_description
1 polymer ?
#
loop_
_entity_poly.entity_id
_entity_poly.type
_entity_poly.pdbx_seq_one_letter_code
_entity_poly.pdbx_strand_id
1 'polypeptide(L)'
;MHRAWIDKLEFEMMFRRKVLFPAAVFTLVLLAACAGKPLNPWTADSPPLALVPVADAGIDDQRGRFREIFCEVLDSRGEEWPDYRPCDDALTRVADEPPGTGQPLELGTSRKDLLALIVPGVGWECIEGWLGIDDSVGSLISTFGFEAELMKVDGLSSSSNNARQIRDGIASLPEKYDDHQILLIGYSKGAPDILEALVEYPEIRERVVAVLSAAGAIGGSPLANAADQKDLDIMLHFPGSSCSKGDGGALDSLRPSTRRAWLAHNPLPPDIAYYSLVTYPEPDRISSVLHGTYRKLSRVDARNDSQVIYYDQVIPGSTLLGFVNADHWALAVPIARSHSFIGSTFVDKNDYPREALIGAVMRFVQEDLLQRQ
;
A
#
# COMPACT_ATOMS: atom_id res chain seq x y z
N MET A 1 17.81 8.23 62.99
CA MET A 1 16.97 7.35 62.21
C MET A 1 15.81 8.06 61.46
N HIS A 2 15.23 9.15 62.01
CA HIS A 2 14.05 9.82 61.38
C HIS A 2 14.35 10.63 60.09
N ARG A 3 15.52 11.27 59.98
CA ARG A 3 15.89 12.08 58.80
C ARG A 3 16.09 11.23 57.54
N ALA A 4 16.75 10.10 57.65
CA ALA A 4 17.02 9.23 56.47
C ALA A 4 15.75 8.62 55.84
N TRP A 5 14.65 8.54 56.61
CA TRP A 5 13.37 8.03 56.12
C TRP A 5 12.58 9.09 55.36
N ILE A 6 12.68 10.35 55.75
CA ILE A 6 12.04 11.49 55.07
C ILE A 6 12.71 11.75 53.73
N ASP A 7 14.05 11.72 53.69
CA ASP A 7 14.81 11.93 52.42
C ASP A 7 14.52 10.84 51.38
N LYS A 8 14.29 9.59 51.85
CA LYS A 8 13.94 8.47 50.96
C LYS A 8 12.53 8.61 50.40
N LEU A 9 11.57 9.10 51.18
CA LEU A 9 10.20 9.35 50.74
C LEU A 9 10.10 10.54 49.76
N GLU A 10 10.87 11.60 50.00
CA GLU A 10 10.92 12.74 49.07
C GLU A 10 11.60 12.37 47.74
N PHE A 11 12.66 11.55 47.80
CA PHE A 11 13.31 11.05 46.59
C PHE A 11 12.40 10.13 45.77
N GLU A 12 11.66 9.21 46.39
CA GLU A 12 10.69 8.35 45.69
C GLU A 12 9.51 9.13 45.12
N MET A 13 8.99 10.15 45.84
CA MET A 13 7.94 11.01 45.34
C MET A 13 8.42 11.89 44.18
N MET A 14 9.65 12.38 44.23
CA MET A 14 10.24 13.19 43.18
C MET A 14 10.57 12.35 41.93
N PHE A 15 11.01 11.11 42.09
CA PHE A 15 11.26 10.17 41.00
C PHE A 15 9.96 9.72 40.34
N ARG A 16 8.93 9.40 41.14
CA ARG A 16 7.58 9.09 40.61
C ARG A 16 6.96 10.28 39.84
N ARG A 17 7.13 11.51 40.30
CA ARG A 17 6.66 12.71 39.60
C ARG A 17 7.38 12.96 38.28
N LYS A 18 8.71 12.71 38.25
CA LYS A 18 9.52 12.91 37.04
C LYS A 18 9.31 11.84 35.96
N VAL A 19 8.88 10.63 36.34
CA VAL A 19 8.66 9.52 35.39
C VAL A 19 7.19 9.40 35.00
N LEU A 20 6.26 9.59 35.95
CA LEU A 20 4.83 9.47 35.68
C LEU A 20 4.24 10.66 34.91
N PHE A 21 4.79 11.86 35.08
CA PHE A 21 4.29 13.05 34.38
C PHE A 21 4.58 13.01 32.87
N PRO A 22 5.78 12.70 32.37
CA PRO A 22 6.02 12.55 30.95
C PRO A 22 5.31 11.33 30.35
N ALA A 23 5.18 10.22 31.10
CA ALA A 23 4.42 9.06 30.64
C ALA A 23 2.92 9.38 30.51
N ALA A 24 2.33 10.09 31.45
CA ALA A 24 0.92 10.51 31.39
C ALA A 24 0.67 11.53 30.28
N VAL A 25 1.60 12.47 30.04
CA VAL A 25 1.54 13.43 28.94
C VAL A 25 1.70 12.73 27.60
N PHE A 26 2.62 11.75 27.50
CA PHE A 26 2.80 10.95 26.28
C PHE A 26 1.55 10.12 25.97
N THR A 27 0.93 9.52 26.98
CA THR A 27 -0.33 8.77 26.82
C THR A 27 -1.49 9.69 26.45
N LEU A 28 -1.57 10.91 26.98
CA LEU A 28 -2.57 11.90 26.61
C LEU A 28 -2.38 12.42 25.18
N VAL A 29 -1.15 12.61 24.73
CA VAL A 29 -0.85 13.01 23.34
C VAL A 29 -1.21 11.90 22.37
N LEU A 30 -0.94 10.64 22.70
CA LEU A 30 -1.36 9.49 21.89
C LEU A 30 -2.89 9.35 21.83
N LEU A 31 -3.59 9.64 22.92
CA LEU A 31 -5.05 9.62 22.95
C LEU A 31 -5.68 10.81 22.20
N ALA A 32 -5.03 11.97 22.19
CA ALA A 32 -5.49 13.14 21.44
C ALA A 32 -5.30 12.98 19.91
N ALA A 33 -4.25 12.27 19.48
CA ALA A 33 -4.04 11.94 18.07
C ALA A 33 -5.17 11.07 17.49
N CYS A 34 -5.90 10.32 18.33
CA CYS A 34 -7.08 9.54 17.93
C CYS A 34 -8.39 10.36 17.86
N ALA A 35 -8.38 11.63 18.26
CA ALA A 35 -9.60 12.48 18.35
C ALA A 35 -9.87 13.30 17.08
N GLY A 36 -9.37 12.90 15.93
CA GLY A 36 -9.66 13.56 14.66
C GLY A 36 -11.17 13.64 14.38
N LYS A 37 -11.56 14.58 13.52
CA LYS A 37 -12.95 14.80 13.12
C LYS A 37 -13.60 13.49 12.69
N PRO A 38 -14.85 13.20 13.12
CA PRO A 38 -15.55 12.01 12.64
C PRO A 38 -15.80 12.12 11.13
N LEU A 39 -15.63 11.01 10.41
CA LEU A 39 -16.05 10.93 9.01
C LEU A 39 -17.57 10.97 8.93
N ASN A 40 -18.09 11.73 7.96
CA ASN A 40 -19.51 11.73 7.66
C ASN A 40 -19.77 10.78 6.47
N PRO A 41 -20.47 9.65 6.66
CA PRO A 41 -20.64 8.65 5.62
C PRO A 41 -21.59 9.10 4.48
N TRP A 42 -22.34 10.18 4.66
CA TRP A 42 -23.36 10.65 3.72
C TRP A 42 -23.01 12.01 3.09
N THR A 43 -21.75 12.24 2.79
CA THR A 43 -21.28 13.43 2.07
C THR A 43 -21.06 13.14 0.58
N ALA A 44 -20.84 14.19 -0.21
CA ALA A 44 -20.43 14.05 -1.61
C ALA A 44 -19.10 13.29 -1.75
N ASP A 45 -18.23 13.36 -0.73
CA ASP A 45 -16.95 12.64 -0.67
C ASP A 45 -17.11 11.15 -0.32
N SER A 46 -18.24 10.77 0.28
CA SER A 46 -18.57 9.39 0.65
C SER A 46 -20.03 9.10 0.25
N PRO A 47 -20.33 9.04 -1.05
CA PRO A 47 -21.68 8.79 -1.53
C PRO A 47 -22.12 7.36 -1.17
N PRO A 48 -23.44 7.09 -1.16
CA PRO A 48 -23.96 5.75 -1.00
C PRO A 48 -23.34 4.78 -2.00
N LEU A 49 -22.91 3.62 -1.51
CA LEU A 49 -22.34 2.57 -2.35
C LEU A 49 -23.48 1.88 -3.15
N ALA A 50 -23.37 1.88 -4.45
CA ALA A 50 -24.16 1.02 -5.32
C ALA A 50 -23.35 -0.28 -5.54
N LEU A 51 -23.87 -1.42 -5.07
CA LEU A 51 -23.27 -2.73 -5.33
C LEU A 51 -23.74 -3.24 -6.69
N VAL A 52 -22.79 -3.52 -7.57
CA VAL A 52 -23.03 -4.15 -8.86
C VAL A 52 -22.14 -5.40 -8.97
N PRO A 53 -22.53 -6.43 -9.73
CA PRO A 53 -21.65 -7.53 -10.06
C PRO A 53 -20.32 -7.03 -10.67
N VAL A 54 -19.23 -7.72 -10.39
CA VAL A 54 -17.88 -7.34 -10.88
C VAL A 54 -17.87 -7.21 -12.39
N ALA A 55 -18.50 -8.14 -13.12
CA ALA A 55 -18.59 -8.09 -14.59
C ALA A 55 -19.34 -6.85 -15.09
N ASP A 56 -20.41 -6.42 -14.40
CA ASP A 56 -21.18 -5.23 -14.78
C ASP A 56 -20.39 -3.94 -14.51
N ALA A 57 -19.41 -3.98 -13.63
CA ALA A 57 -18.46 -2.90 -13.38
C ALA A 57 -17.32 -2.84 -14.41
N GLY A 58 -17.32 -3.74 -15.40
CA GLY A 58 -16.25 -3.84 -16.39
C GLY A 58 -14.93 -4.39 -15.83
N ILE A 59 -14.98 -5.07 -14.71
CA ILE A 59 -13.81 -5.67 -14.04
C ILE A 59 -13.67 -7.12 -14.54
N ASP A 60 -12.49 -7.50 -15.00
CA ASP A 60 -12.14 -8.89 -15.30
C ASP A 60 -11.75 -9.60 -13.98
N ASP A 61 -12.55 -10.61 -13.57
CA ASP A 61 -12.36 -11.28 -12.29
C ASP A 61 -11.46 -12.51 -12.44
N GLN A 62 -10.18 -12.33 -12.19
CA GLN A 62 -9.15 -13.38 -12.25
C GLN A 62 -8.71 -13.90 -10.88
N ARG A 63 -9.50 -13.68 -9.84
CA ARG A 63 -9.16 -14.08 -8.46
C ARG A 63 -8.85 -15.56 -8.34
N GLY A 64 -9.60 -16.41 -9.02
CA GLY A 64 -9.38 -17.86 -9.01
C GLY A 64 -8.03 -18.26 -9.58
N ARG A 65 -7.68 -17.73 -10.77
CA ARG A 65 -6.36 -18.00 -11.37
C ARG A 65 -5.23 -17.42 -10.54
N PHE A 66 -5.38 -16.19 -10.05
CA PHE A 66 -4.36 -15.60 -9.20
C PHE A 66 -4.13 -16.39 -7.91
N ARG A 67 -5.20 -16.87 -7.28
CA ARG A 67 -5.11 -17.73 -6.10
C ARG A 67 -4.36 -19.02 -6.39
N GLU A 68 -4.65 -19.70 -7.52
CA GLU A 68 -3.90 -20.89 -7.93
C GLU A 68 -2.40 -20.61 -8.00
N ILE A 69 -2.01 -19.53 -8.69
CA ILE A 69 -0.61 -19.13 -8.85
C ILE A 69 0.01 -18.81 -7.48
N PHE A 70 -0.68 -18.04 -6.65
CA PHE A 70 -0.17 -17.67 -5.33
C PHE A 70 0.00 -18.88 -4.40
N CYS A 71 -0.97 -19.79 -4.36
CA CYS A 71 -0.88 -20.99 -3.56
C CYS A 71 0.30 -21.88 -4.02
N GLU A 72 0.49 -22.06 -5.34
CA GLU A 72 1.58 -22.84 -5.88
C GLU A 72 2.96 -22.23 -5.57
N VAL A 73 3.08 -20.90 -5.73
CA VAL A 73 4.31 -20.17 -5.35
C VAL A 73 4.56 -20.34 -3.85
N LEU A 74 3.54 -20.22 -3.03
CA LEU A 74 3.66 -20.32 -1.57
C LEU A 74 4.09 -21.75 -1.18
N ASP A 75 3.46 -22.78 -1.76
CA ASP A 75 3.75 -24.17 -1.49
C ASP A 75 5.12 -24.60 -1.97
N SER A 76 5.69 -23.94 -2.99
CA SER A 76 7.01 -24.26 -3.55
C SER A 76 8.15 -24.21 -2.51
N ARG A 77 8.00 -23.42 -1.46
CA ARG A 77 8.96 -23.30 -0.36
C ARG A 77 8.33 -23.48 1.03
N GLY A 78 6.99 -23.47 1.12
CA GLY A 78 6.26 -23.65 2.37
C GLY A 78 6.73 -22.71 3.48
N GLU A 79 7.00 -23.25 4.67
CA GLU A 79 7.45 -22.51 5.86
C GLU A 79 8.83 -21.84 5.72
N GLU A 80 9.57 -22.08 4.65
CA GLU A 80 10.82 -21.37 4.37
C GLU A 80 10.58 -19.92 3.91
N TRP A 81 9.33 -19.58 3.47
CA TRP A 81 8.99 -18.21 3.19
C TRP A 81 8.96 -17.38 4.48
N PRO A 82 9.58 -16.19 4.50
CA PRO A 82 9.43 -15.27 5.63
C PRO A 82 7.95 -14.92 5.85
N ASP A 83 7.51 -14.90 7.12
CA ASP A 83 6.11 -14.62 7.51
C ASP A 83 5.10 -15.53 6.79
N TYR A 84 5.46 -16.80 6.60
CA TYR A 84 4.60 -17.80 5.96
C TYR A 84 3.22 -17.85 6.61
N ARG A 85 2.20 -17.95 5.75
CA ARG A 85 0.82 -18.19 6.12
C ARG A 85 0.20 -19.12 5.09
N PRO A 86 -0.71 -20.04 5.50
CA PRO A 86 -1.45 -20.85 4.54
C PRO A 86 -2.18 -19.97 3.49
N CYS A 87 -2.28 -20.46 2.27
CA CYS A 87 -2.85 -19.70 1.16
C CYS A 87 -4.26 -19.16 1.46
N ASP A 88 -5.14 -20.00 2.04
CA ASP A 88 -6.51 -19.58 2.38
C ASP A 88 -6.57 -18.56 3.53
N ASP A 89 -5.49 -18.44 4.30
CA ASP A 89 -5.33 -17.43 5.36
C ASP A 89 -4.75 -16.12 4.81
N ALA A 90 -3.93 -16.22 3.77
CA ALA A 90 -3.27 -15.07 3.17
C ALA A 90 -4.16 -14.30 2.18
N LEU A 91 -5.12 -14.97 1.54
CA LEU A 91 -6.08 -14.35 0.63
C LEU A 91 -7.51 -14.52 1.13
N THR A 92 -8.20 -13.41 1.36
CA THR A 92 -9.62 -13.36 1.74
C THR A 92 -10.50 -13.83 0.57
N ARG A 93 -11.42 -14.75 0.81
CA ARG A 93 -12.47 -15.08 -0.16
C ARG A 93 -13.64 -14.12 0.00
N VAL A 94 -14.00 -13.45 -1.08
CA VAL A 94 -15.12 -12.49 -1.10
C VAL A 94 -16.16 -12.96 -2.13
N ALA A 95 -17.40 -13.13 -1.71
CA ALA A 95 -18.51 -13.60 -2.54
C ALA A 95 -18.16 -14.88 -3.34
N ASP A 96 -18.79 -15.08 -4.48
CA ASP A 96 -18.51 -16.21 -5.36
C ASP A 96 -17.22 -15.90 -6.17
N GLU A 97 -16.09 -16.26 -5.59
CA GLU A 97 -14.80 -16.18 -6.30
C GLU A 97 -14.81 -17.20 -7.44
N PRO A 98 -14.46 -16.80 -8.70
CA PRO A 98 -14.42 -17.74 -9.80
C PRO A 98 -13.43 -18.88 -9.50
N PRO A 99 -13.67 -20.10 -10.04
CA PRO A 99 -12.72 -21.18 -9.91
C PRO A 99 -11.41 -20.85 -10.63
N GLY A 100 -10.33 -21.48 -10.19
CA GLY A 100 -9.08 -21.45 -10.92
C GLY A 100 -9.19 -22.13 -12.30
N THR A 101 -8.16 -21.94 -13.12
CA THR A 101 -8.13 -22.50 -14.49
C THR A 101 -7.65 -23.94 -14.53
N GLY A 102 -6.97 -24.42 -13.49
CA GLY A 102 -6.28 -25.71 -13.46
C GLY A 102 -5.09 -25.82 -14.42
N GLN A 103 -4.66 -24.69 -15.00
CA GLN A 103 -3.48 -24.68 -15.87
C GLN A 103 -2.21 -24.83 -15.05
N PRO A 104 -1.27 -25.70 -15.48
CA PRO A 104 0.03 -25.82 -14.81
C PRO A 104 0.74 -24.47 -14.73
N LEU A 105 1.37 -24.20 -13.59
CA LEU A 105 2.20 -23.02 -13.41
C LEU A 105 3.65 -23.36 -13.78
N GLU A 106 4.19 -22.63 -14.73
CA GLU A 106 5.61 -22.69 -15.01
C GLU A 106 6.37 -21.76 -14.05
N LEU A 107 7.01 -22.35 -13.04
CA LEU A 107 7.92 -21.60 -12.13
C LEU A 107 9.32 -21.35 -12.78
N GLY A 108 9.42 -21.52 -14.09
CA GLY A 108 10.65 -21.37 -14.88
C GLY A 108 11.19 -19.92 -14.96
N THR A 109 12.14 -19.72 -15.85
CA THR A 109 12.84 -18.42 -16.03
C THR A 109 11.85 -17.34 -16.49
N SER A 110 11.95 -16.18 -15.86
CA SER A 110 11.12 -15.01 -16.19
C SER A 110 11.44 -14.42 -17.57
N ARG A 111 10.52 -13.61 -18.10
CA ARG A 111 10.82 -12.70 -19.21
C ARG A 111 11.82 -11.65 -18.71
N LYS A 112 13.02 -11.69 -19.26
CA LYS A 112 14.09 -10.75 -18.90
C LYS A 112 13.85 -9.34 -19.46
N ASP A 113 12.93 -9.18 -20.38
CA ASP A 113 12.57 -7.90 -21.02
C ASP A 113 11.50 -7.09 -20.26
N LEU A 114 11.04 -7.54 -19.08
CA LEU A 114 10.09 -6.84 -18.23
C LEU A 114 10.78 -6.21 -17.02
N LEU A 115 10.73 -4.88 -16.96
CA LEU A 115 11.21 -4.09 -15.82
C LEU A 115 10.04 -3.67 -14.93
N ALA A 116 10.07 -4.03 -13.66
CA ALA A 116 9.12 -3.53 -12.68
C ALA A 116 9.62 -2.21 -12.09
N LEU A 117 8.86 -1.12 -12.28
CA LEU A 117 9.11 0.17 -11.64
C LEU A 117 8.11 0.38 -10.51
N ILE A 118 8.60 0.50 -9.28
CA ILE A 118 7.78 0.57 -8.09
C ILE A 118 7.63 2.04 -7.68
N VAL A 119 6.39 2.51 -7.60
CA VAL A 119 6.04 3.86 -7.13
C VAL A 119 5.44 3.75 -5.73
N PRO A 120 6.14 4.25 -4.69
CA PRO A 120 5.72 4.11 -3.30
C PRO A 120 4.54 5.01 -2.93
N GLY A 121 4.00 4.78 -1.72
CA GLY A 121 2.90 5.55 -1.15
C GLY A 121 3.32 6.83 -0.44
N VAL A 122 2.33 7.44 0.25
CA VAL A 122 2.52 8.67 1.04
C VAL A 122 3.63 8.49 2.07
N GLY A 123 4.55 9.46 2.13
CA GLY A 123 5.57 9.58 3.17
C GLY A 123 6.61 8.45 3.18
N TRP A 124 6.71 7.67 2.11
CA TRP A 124 7.70 6.59 2.03
C TRP A 124 9.12 7.11 2.30
N GLU A 125 9.55 8.14 1.60
CA GLU A 125 10.87 8.76 1.77
C GLU A 125 11.13 9.28 3.18
N CYS A 126 10.05 9.57 3.95
CA CYS A 126 10.17 10.02 5.34
C CYS A 126 10.61 8.89 6.27
N ILE A 127 10.30 7.65 5.92
CA ILE A 127 10.47 6.48 6.79
C ILE A 127 11.43 5.41 6.23
N GLU A 128 11.77 5.44 4.95
CA GLU A 128 12.60 4.41 4.30
C GLU A 128 13.95 4.20 5.00
N GLY A 129 14.64 5.28 5.34
CA GLY A 129 15.92 5.23 6.06
C GLY A 129 15.79 4.67 7.48
N TRP A 130 14.66 4.94 8.15
CA TRP A 130 14.38 4.39 9.46
C TRP A 130 14.02 2.90 9.39
N LEU A 131 13.34 2.47 8.33
CA LEU A 131 12.96 1.07 8.15
C LEU A 131 14.15 0.18 7.78
N GLY A 132 15.28 0.76 7.35
CA GLY A 132 16.43 -0.01 6.85
C GLY A 132 16.08 -0.87 5.63
N ILE A 133 15.09 -0.43 4.86
CA ILE A 133 14.65 -1.11 3.63
C ILE A 133 15.49 -0.55 2.48
N ASP A 134 16.75 -0.87 2.49
CA ASP A 134 17.60 -0.63 1.34
C ASP A 134 17.23 -1.66 0.26
N ASP A 135 16.58 -1.19 -0.81
CA ASP A 135 16.35 -1.94 -2.05
C ASP A 135 15.76 -3.38 -1.91
N SER A 136 15.05 -3.63 -0.80
CA SER A 136 14.59 -4.98 -0.47
C SER A 136 13.53 -5.50 -1.45
N VAL A 137 12.67 -4.63 -1.99
CA VAL A 137 11.61 -5.03 -2.93
C VAL A 137 12.20 -5.31 -4.31
N GLY A 138 13.14 -4.49 -4.78
CA GLY A 138 13.87 -4.71 -6.03
C GLY A 138 14.67 -6.00 -5.98
N SER A 139 15.45 -6.23 -4.91
CA SER A 139 16.19 -7.46 -4.72
C SER A 139 15.27 -8.68 -4.63
N LEU A 140 14.09 -8.52 -4.02
CA LEU A 140 13.11 -9.57 -3.92
C LEU A 140 12.53 -9.97 -5.28
N ILE A 141 12.12 -9.02 -6.10
CA ILE A 141 11.62 -9.26 -7.46
C ILE A 141 12.73 -9.94 -8.30
N SER A 142 13.98 -9.54 -8.11
CA SER A 142 15.12 -10.14 -8.79
C SER A 142 15.33 -11.61 -8.44
N THR A 143 14.94 -12.07 -7.24
CA THR A 143 15.02 -13.51 -6.89
C THR A 143 14.10 -14.38 -7.77
N PHE A 144 13.07 -13.81 -8.36
CA PHE A 144 12.19 -14.47 -9.32
C PHE A 144 12.67 -14.32 -10.77
N GLY A 145 13.83 -13.70 -10.98
CA GLY A 145 14.44 -13.49 -12.28
C GLY A 145 13.85 -12.32 -13.07
N PHE A 146 13.15 -11.40 -12.42
CA PHE A 146 12.70 -10.13 -12.99
C PHE A 146 13.62 -8.99 -12.56
N GLU A 147 13.66 -7.91 -13.35
CA GLU A 147 14.35 -6.69 -12.95
C GLU A 147 13.38 -5.71 -12.31
N ALA A 148 13.83 -4.98 -11.29
CA ALA A 148 13.02 -4.00 -10.61
C ALA A 148 13.83 -2.81 -10.10
N GLU A 149 13.19 -1.64 -10.10
CA GLU A 149 13.76 -0.39 -9.57
C GLU A 149 12.68 0.34 -8.75
N LEU A 150 13.10 0.95 -7.63
CA LEU A 150 12.25 1.81 -6.83
C LEU A 150 12.33 3.24 -7.37
N MET A 151 11.19 3.81 -7.76
CA MET A 151 11.13 5.19 -8.23
C MET A 151 11.17 6.16 -7.07
N LYS A 152 11.94 7.23 -7.24
CA LYS A 152 11.98 8.34 -6.29
C LYS A 152 10.90 9.34 -6.65
N VAL A 153 9.91 9.48 -5.77
CA VAL A 153 8.83 10.47 -5.86
C VAL A 153 8.64 11.13 -4.49
N ASP A 154 8.21 12.37 -4.47
CA ASP A 154 7.96 13.11 -3.23
C ASP A 154 6.70 12.56 -2.55
N GLY A 155 6.86 11.81 -1.48
CA GLY A 155 5.75 11.14 -0.79
C GLY A 155 4.67 12.09 -0.23
N LEU A 156 4.98 13.38 -0.03
CA LEU A 156 4.04 14.39 0.47
C LEU A 156 3.53 15.35 -0.61
N SER A 157 3.93 15.16 -1.87
CA SER A 157 3.49 15.97 -3.00
C SER A 157 2.15 15.50 -3.58
N SER A 158 1.54 16.38 -4.39
CA SER A 158 0.35 16.07 -5.20
C SER A 158 0.62 14.96 -6.21
N SER A 159 -0.46 14.31 -6.67
CA SER A 159 -0.35 13.28 -7.71
C SER A 159 0.16 13.87 -9.02
N SER A 160 -0.22 15.10 -9.38
CA SER A 160 0.28 15.75 -10.61
C SER A 160 1.78 16.09 -10.53
N ASN A 161 2.29 16.45 -9.35
CA ASN A 161 3.73 16.63 -9.16
C ASN A 161 4.47 15.29 -9.32
N ASN A 162 3.97 14.24 -8.69
CA ASN A 162 4.57 12.91 -8.78
C ASN A 162 4.43 12.30 -10.17
N ALA A 163 3.34 12.57 -10.90
CA ALA A 163 3.18 12.18 -12.29
C ALA A 163 4.32 12.69 -13.18
N ARG A 164 4.73 13.95 -12.98
CA ARG A 164 5.90 14.53 -13.67
C ARG A 164 7.19 13.81 -13.27
N GLN A 165 7.39 13.51 -11.98
CA GLN A 165 8.57 12.80 -11.51
C GLN A 165 8.63 11.36 -12.05
N ILE A 166 7.48 10.68 -12.18
CA ILE A 166 7.38 9.36 -12.81
C ILE A 166 7.80 9.44 -14.28
N ARG A 167 7.29 10.41 -15.05
CA ARG A 167 7.72 10.65 -16.44
C ARG A 167 9.22 10.85 -16.53
N ASP A 168 9.77 11.74 -15.71
CA ASP A 168 11.20 12.08 -15.72
C ASP A 168 12.04 10.87 -15.29
N GLY A 169 11.57 10.09 -14.33
CA GLY A 169 12.20 8.85 -13.90
C GLY A 169 12.27 7.81 -15.01
N ILE A 170 11.17 7.59 -15.74
CA ILE A 170 11.14 6.68 -16.90
C ILE A 170 12.09 7.19 -18.01
N ALA A 171 12.12 8.49 -18.28
CA ALA A 171 12.99 9.08 -19.28
C ALA A 171 14.48 9.02 -18.91
N SER A 172 14.81 8.92 -17.63
CA SER A 172 16.19 8.85 -17.11
C SER A 172 16.66 7.44 -16.76
N LEU A 173 15.92 6.40 -17.15
CA LEU A 173 16.36 5.03 -16.94
C LEU A 173 17.70 4.76 -17.61
N PRO A 174 18.57 3.94 -16.98
CA PRO A 174 19.83 3.51 -17.57
C PRO A 174 19.64 2.83 -18.93
N GLU A 175 20.59 3.04 -19.86
CA GLU A 175 20.58 2.44 -21.22
C GLU A 175 20.39 0.91 -21.24
N LYS A 176 20.80 0.21 -20.16
CA LYS A 176 20.56 -1.24 -20.04
C LYS A 176 19.08 -1.63 -20.07
N TYR A 177 18.16 -0.65 -19.87
CA TYR A 177 16.71 -0.86 -19.87
C TYR A 177 16.01 -0.33 -21.11
N ASP A 178 16.74 0.14 -22.14
CA ASP A 178 16.11 0.76 -23.32
C ASP A 178 15.16 -0.18 -24.06
N ASP A 179 15.48 -1.47 -24.09
CA ASP A 179 14.67 -2.50 -24.75
C ASP A 179 13.63 -3.15 -23.81
N HIS A 180 13.55 -2.72 -22.53
CA HIS A 180 12.63 -3.32 -21.57
C HIS A 180 11.24 -2.71 -21.71
N GLN A 181 10.23 -3.58 -21.67
CA GLN A 181 8.85 -3.21 -21.39
C GLN A 181 8.70 -2.92 -19.89
N ILE A 182 7.86 -1.96 -19.54
CA ILE A 182 7.70 -1.48 -18.18
C ILE A 182 6.38 -1.96 -17.59
N LEU A 183 6.45 -2.61 -16.41
CA LEU A 183 5.35 -2.79 -15.48
C LEU A 183 5.46 -1.73 -14.38
N LEU A 184 4.50 -0.80 -14.32
CA LEU A 184 4.42 0.15 -13.21
C LEU A 184 3.66 -0.48 -12.04
N ILE A 185 4.26 -0.53 -10.85
CA ILE A 185 3.64 -1.04 -9.63
C ILE A 185 3.42 0.13 -8.68
N GLY A 186 2.17 0.52 -8.48
CA GLY A 186 1.80 1.59 -7.56
C GLY A 186 1.28 1.05 -6.23
N TYR A 187 1.97 1.37 -5.14
CA TYR A 187 1.47 1.10 -3.79
C TYR A 187 0.78 2.32 -3.22
N SER A 188 -0.43 2.13 -2.64
CA SER A 188 -1.16 3.21 -1.97
C SER A 188 -1.35 4.43 -2.89
N LYS A 189 -0.84 5.61 -2.51
CA LYS A 189 -0.84 6.84 -3.34
C LYS A 189 -0.06 6.67 -4.64
N GLY A 190 0.95 5.81 -4.70
CA GLY A 190 1.70 5.58 -5.93
C GLY A 190 0.84 5.10 -7.10
N ALA A 191 -0.26 4.40 -6.83
CA ALA A 191 -1.17 3.95 -7.88
C ALA A 191 -1.90 5.11 -8.59
N PRO A 192 -2.61 6.03 -7.91
CA PRO A 192 -3.15 7.22 -8.57
C PRO A 192 -2.10 8.11 -9.22
N ASP A 193 -0.88 8.22 -8.67
CA ASP A 193 0.21 8.99 -9.27
C ASP A 193 0.62 8.42 -10.63
N ILE A 194 0.68 7.08 -10.76
CA ILE A 194 0.90 6.38 -12.04
C ILE A 194 -0.22 6.68 -13.04
N LEU A 195 -1.48 6.59 -12.62
CA LEU A 195 -2.60 6.84 -13.52
C LEU A 195 -2.56 8.27 -14.06
N GLU A 196 -2.23 9.26 -13.22
CA GLU A 196 -2.05 10.64 -13.67
C GLU A 196 -0.88 10.76 -14.64
N ALA A 197 0.26 10.11 -14.36
CA ALA A 197 1.41 10.12 -15.26
C ALA A 197 1.05 9.58 -16.65
N LEU A 198 0.33 8.47 -16.71
CA LEU A 198 -0.07 7.87 -17.99
C LEU A 198 -1.07 8.69 -18.77
N VAL A 199 -1.93 9.46 -18.10
CA VAL A 199 -2.90 10.33 -18.80
C VAL A 199 -2.24 11.63 -19.24
N GLU A 200 -1.42 12.25 -18.39
CA GLU A 200 -0.82 13.56 -18.67
C GLU A 200 0.39 13.51 -19.62
N TYR A 201 1.12 12.36 -19.65
CA TYR A 201 2.37 12.20 -20.40
C TYR A 201 2.30 11.03 -21.40
N PRO A 202 1.69 11.22 -22.58
CA PRO A 202 1.54 10.14 -23.57
C PRO A 202 2.86 9.50 -24.02
N GLU A 203 3.95 10.24 -23.97
CA GLU A 203 5.28 9.79 -24.39
C GLU A 203 5.83 8.60 -23.60
N ILE A 204 5.38 8.40 -22.35
CA ILE A 204 5.85 7.24 -21.57
C ILE A 204 5.07 5.97 -21.89
N ARG A 205 3.91 6.07 -22.57
CA ARG A 205 3.00 4.92 -22.81
C ARG A 205 3.60 3.88 -23.73
N GLU A 206 4.48 4.29 -24.66
CA GLU A 206 5.10 3.37 -25.61
C GLU A 206 5.91 2.25 -24.95
N ARG A 207 6.44 2.53 -23.74
CA ARG A 207 7.23 1.56 -22.98
C ARG A 207 6.42 0.86 -21.88
N VAL A 208 5.29 1.42 -21.45
CA VAL A 208 4.49 0.89 -20.34
C VAL A 208 3.45 -0.08 -20.88
N VAL A 209 3.62 -1.36 -20.58
CA VAL A 209 2.70 -2.42 -21.02
C VAL A 209 1.66 -2.78 -19.96
N ALA A 210 1.95 -2.50 -18.69
CA ALA A 210 1.08 -2.88 -17.60
C ALA A 210 1.18 -1.94 -16.40
N VAL A 211 0.11 -1.88 -15.61
CA VAL A 211 0.03 -1.19 -14.31
C VAL A 211 -0.58 -2.13 -13.29
N LEU A 212 0.09 -2.30 -12.14
CA LEU A 212 -0.47 -2.96 -10.96
C LEU A 212 -0.75 -1.92 -9.87
N SER A 213 -1.98 -1.88 -9.40
CA SER A 213 -2.37 -1.19 -8.17
C SER A 213 -2.32 -2.17 -7.00
N ALA A 214 -1.41 -1.96 -6.07
CA ALA A 214 -1.32 -2.72 -4.81
C ALA A 214 -1.83 -1.87 -3.65
N ALA A 215 -2.98 -2.21 -3.08
CA ALA A 215 -3.68 -1.39 -2.06
C ALA A 215 -3.81 0.10 -2.48
N GLY A 216 -3.99 0.37 -3.78
CA GLY A 216 -3.93 1.71 -4.33
C GLY A 216 -5.11 2.59 -3.91
N ALA A 217 -4.86 3.85 -3.61
CA ALA A 217 -5.90 4.82 -3.28
C ALA A 217 -6.56 5.41 -4.55
N ILE A 218 -7.05 4.54 -5.42
CA ILE A 218 -7.59 4.90 -6.75
C ILE A 218 -8.77 5.87 -6.63
N GLY A 219 -9.75 5.51 -5.80
CA GLY A 219 -10.92 6.34 -5.45
C GLY A 219 -10.66 7.33 -4.32
N GLY A 220 -9.42 7.38 -3.81
CA GLY A 220 -9.03 8.18 -2.66
C GLY A 220 -9.31 7.50 -1.32
N SER A 221 -9.17 8.28 -0.25
CA SER A 221 -9.49 7.82 1.11
C SER A 221 -10.29 8.88 1.87
N PRO A 222 -11.40 8.52 2.52
CA PRO A 222 -12.12 9.43 3.41
C PRO A 222 -11.26 10.01 4.54
N LEU A 223 -10.15 9.36 4.89
CA LEU A 223 -9.19 9.89 5.87
C LEU A 223 -8.58 11.20 5.42
N ALA A 224 -8.38 11.40 4.12
CA ALA A 224 -7.83 12.64 3.56
C ALA A 224 -8.76 13.85 3.77
N ASN A 225 -10.08 13.64 3.98
CA ASN A 225 -10.99 14.73 4.35
C ASN A 225 -10.88 15.13 5.82
N ALA A 226 -10.41 14.20 6.67
CA ALA A 226 -10.27 14.43 8.11
C ALA A 226 -8.85 14.85 8.52
N ALA A 227 -7.88 14.64 7.64
CA ALA A 227 -6.50 15.06 7.83
C ALA A 227 -6.31 16.54 7.48
N ASP A 228 -5.33 17.16 8.10
CA ASP A 228 -4.95 18.54 7.81
C ASP A 228 -3.43 18.66 7.61
N GLN A 229 -2.95 19.88 7.32
CA GLN A 229 -1.53 20.12 7.08
C GLN A 229 -0.64 19.75 8.29
N LYS A 230 -1.19 19.76 9.50
CA LYS A 230 -0.42 19.39 10.70
C LYS A 230 -0.10 17.89 10.73
N ASP A 231 -0.95 17.07 10.12
CA ASP A 231 -0.70 15.62 10.01
C ASP A 231 0.50 15.36 9.10
N LEU A 232 0.64 16.11 8.00
CA LEU A 232 1.82 16.09 7.14
C LEU A 232 3.06 16.64 7.86
N ASP A 233 2.91 17.70 8.62
CA ASP A 233 4.02 18.30 9.39
C ASP A 233 4.55 17.33 10.45
N ILE A 234 3.70 16.48 11.03
CA ILE A 234 4.12 15.39 11.94
C ILE A 234 5.00 14.38 11.21
N MET A 235 4.67 14.00 9.99
CA MET A 235 5.49 13.10 9.18
C MET A 235 6.85 13.72 8.85
N LEU A 236 6.86 14.99 8.45
CA LEU A 236 8.10 15.73 8.14
C LEU A 236 9.05 15.82 9.33
N HIS A 237 8.52 15.92 10.55
CA HIS A 237 9.30 16.10 11.77
C HIS A 237 9.41 14.82 12.61
N PHE A 238 9.05 13.67 12.03
CA PHE A 238 9.24 12.39 12.70
C PHE A 238 10.74 12.14 12.95
N PRO A 239 11.15 11.68 14.14
CA PRO A 239 12.55 11.42 14.45
C PRO A 239 13.20 10.46 13.44
N GLY A 240 14.21 10.94 12.72
CA GLY A 240 14.85 10.16 11.64
C GLY A 240 14.25 10.36 10.26
N SER A 241 13.22 11.19 10.12
CA SER A 241 12.67 11.58 8.80
C SER A 241 13.70 12.38 8.00
N SER A 242 13.82 12.05 6.71
CA SER A 242 14.69 12.72 5.75
C SER A 242 13.95 13.21 4.50
N CYS A 243 12.63 13.27 4.56
CA CYS A 243 11.80 13.64 3.41
C CYS A 243 11.61 15.15 3.23
N SER A 244 11.23 15.53 2.03
CA SER A 244 10.83 16.89 1.70
C SER A 244 9.31 17.05 1.77
N LYS A 245 8.85 18.28 1.98
CA LYS A 245 7.42 18.61 1.90
C LYS A 245 6.90 18.53 0.47
N GLY A 246 7.78 18.66 -0.53
CA GLY A 246 7.38 18.83 -1.91
C GLY A 246 6.41 20.00 -2.07
N ASP A 247 5.35 19.86 -2.87
CA ASP A 247 4.27 20.84 -2.99
C ASP A 247 3.21 20.74 -1.87
N GLY A 248 3.30 19.72 -1.01
CA GLY A 248 2.38 19.49 0.11
C GLY A 248 0.97 19.06 -0.30
N GLY A 249 0.74 18.69 -1.55
CA GLY A 249 -0.57 18.39 -2.11
C GLY A 249 -1.07 16.96 -1.93
N ALA A 250 -0.35 16.11 -1.18
CA ALA A 250 -0.68 14.70 -1.05
C ALA A 250 -2.11 14.46 -0.54
N LEU A 251 -2.53 15.17 0.53
CA LEU A 251 -3.86 15.01 1.10
C LEU A 251 -4.97 15.43 0.12
N ASP A 252 -4.79 16.56 -0.56
CA ASP A 252 -5.78 17.05 -1.52
C ASP A 252 -5.93 16.09 -2.71
N SER A 253 -4.83 15.48 -3.15
CA SER A 253 -4.84 14.46 -4.21
C SER A 253 -5.58 13.18 -3.81
N LEU A 254 -5.59 12.85 -2.51
CA LEU A 254 -6.22 11.62 -2.00
C LEU A 254 -7.67 11.81 -1.53
N ARG A 255 -8.23 13.02 -1.61
CA ARG A 255 -9.65 13.20 -1.28
C ARG A 255 -10.54 12.45 -2.26
N PRO A 256 -11.57 11.72 -1.79
CA PRO A 256 -12.47 10.98 -2.68
C PRO A 256 -13.14 11.86 -3.75
N SER A 257 -13.50 13.10 -3.41
CA SER A 257 -14.05 14.06 -4.39
C SER A 257 -13.04 14.37 -5.52
N THR A 258 -11.78 14.59 -5.18
CA THR A 258 -10.71 14.85 -6.14
C THR A 258 -10.48 13.63 -7.04
N ARG A 259 -10.34 12.44 -6.45
CA ARG A 259 -10.08 11.21 -7.23
C ARG A 259 -11.23 10.86 -8.16
N ARG A 260 -12.47 10.89 -7.66
CA ARG A 260 -13.65 10.58 -8.48
C ARG A 260 -13.86 11.58 -9.60
N ALA A 261 -13.66 12.87 -9.33
CA ALA A 261 -13.70 13.90 -10.38
C ALA A 261 -12.62 13.65 -11.44
N TRP A 262 -11.40 13.34 -11.00
CA TRP A 262 -10.31 13.05 -11.91
C TRP A 262 -10.61 11.82 -12.78
N LEU A 263 -11.02 10.70 -12.21
CA LEU A 263 -11.38 9.47 -12.93
C LEU A 263 -12.52 9.69 -13.93
N ALA A 264 -13.50 10.53 -13.58
CA ALA A 264 -14.63 10.81 -14.45
C ALA A 264 -14.25 11.61 -15.71
N HIS A 265 -13.18 12.39 -15.67
CA HIS A 265 -12.75 13.27 -16.77
C HIS A 265 -11.52 12.75 -17.52
N ASN A 266 -10.86 11.73 -17.04
CA ASN A 266 -9.59 11.25 -17.56
C ASN A 266 -9.67 9.74 -17.86
N PRO A 267 -10.11 9.37 -19.08
CA PRO A 267 -10.13 7.97 -19.49
C PRO A 267 -8.71 7.41 -19.52
N LEU A 268 -8.55 6.22 -18.99
CA LEU A 268 -7.25 5.53 -18.96
C LEU A 268 -6.87 5.03 -20.36
N PRO A 269 -5.58 5.05 -20.73
CA PRO A 269 -5.10 4.51 -22.00
C PRO A 269 -5.52 3.03 -22.18
N PRO A 270 -6.24 2.67 -23.26
CA PRO A 270 -6.82 1.33 -23.42
C PRO A 270 -5.79 0.25 -23.80
N ASP A 271 -4.62 0.65 -24.29
CA ASP A 271 -3.58 -0.28 -24.76
C ASP A 271 -2.68 -0.79 -23.63
N ILE A 272 -2.93 -0.36 -22.40
CA ILE A 272 -2.17 -0.76 -21.20
C ILE A 272 -3.02 -1.76 -20.40
N ALA A 273 -2.40 -2.85 -19.95
CA ALA A 273 -3.06 -3.79 -19.05
C ALA A 273 -3.10 -3.25 -17.61
N TYR A 274 -4.27 -3.23 -16.99
CA TYR A 274 -4.44 -2.75 -15.61
C TYR A 274 -4.82 -3.91 -14.69
N TYR A 275 -4.14 -3.98 -13.54
CA TYR A 275 -4.38 -4.99 -12.51
C TYR A 275 -4.64 -4.33 -11.16
N SER A 276 -5.55 -4.91 -10.39
CA SER A 276 -5.86 -4.46 -9.04
C SER A 276 -5.68 -5.60 -8.03
N LEU A 277 -4.82 -5.38 -7.05
CA LEU A 277 -4.63 -6.22 -5.88
C LEU A 277 -5.11 -5.46 -4.66
N VAL A 278 -6.21 -5.91 -4.08
CA VAL A 278 -6.94 -5.20 -3.03
C VAL A 278 -6.58 -5.76 -1.66
N THR A 279 -6.32 -4.91 -0.69
CA THR A 279 -6.21 -5.32 0.71
C THR A 279 -7.59 -5.32 1.37
N TYR A 280 -7.95 -6.46 1.94
CA TYR A 280 -9.20 -6.67 2.65
C TYR A 280 -8.97 -7.61 3.84
N PRO A 281 -8.34 -7.10 4.91
CA PRO A 281 -8.03 -7.89 6.09
C PRO A 281 -9.28 -8.28 6.86
N GLU A 282 -9.23 -9.42 7.52
CA GLU A 282 -10.08 -9.72 8.65
C GLU A 282 -9.77 -8.74 9.81
N PRO A 283 -10.76 -8.38 10.65
CA PRO A 283 -10.56 -7.37 11.69
C PRO A 283 -9.43 -7.65 12.68
N ASP A 284 -9.11 -8.92 12.92
CA ASP A 284 -8.01 -9.37 13.79
C ASP A 284 -6.64 -9.34 13.10
N ARG A 285 -6.60 -9.05 11.79
CA ARG A 285 -5.38 -8.82 11.00
C ARG A 285 -5.02 -7.34 10.85
N ILE A 286 -5.68 -6.47 11.59
CA ILE A 286 -5.33 -5.04 11.66
C ILE A 286 -4.35 -4.82 12.81
N SER A 287 -3.19 -4.26 12.51
CA SER A 287 -2.20 -3.88 13.52
C SER A 287 -2.75 -2.87 14.52
N SER A 288 -2.34 -3.00 15.78
CA SER A 288 -2.87 -2.21 16.91
C SER A 288 -2.81 -0.70 16.65
N VAL A 289 -1.73 -0.20 16.06
CA VAL A 289 -1.55 1.23 15.71
C VAL A 289 -2.57 1.71 14.66
N LEU A 290 -3.07 0.81 13.82
CA LEU A 290 -4.00 1.12 12.73
C LEU A 290 -5.48 1.01 13.14
N HIS A 291 -5.80 0.51 14.33
CA HIS A 291 -7.19 0.39 14.80
C HIS A 291 -7.94 1.73 14.83
N GLY A 292 -7.22 2.85 15.05
CA GLY A 292 -7.82 4.19 15.06
C GLY A 292 -8.42 4.57 13.69
N THR A 293 -7.63 4.44 12.65
CA THR A 293 -8.01 4.72 11.26
C THR A 293 -8.99 3.68 10.73
N TYR A 294 -8.77 2.39 11.03
CA TYR A 294 -9.72 1.32 10.71
C TYR A 294 -11.13 1.63 11.21
N ARG A 295 -11.27 1.98 12.50
CA ARG A 295 -12.58 2.34 13.08
C ARG A 295 -13.19 3.62 12.49
N LYS A 296 -12.36 4.58 12.07
CA LYS A 296 -12.86 5.77 11.37
C LYS A 296 -13.46 5.39 10.02
N LEU A 297 -12.72 4.63 9.20
CA LEU A 297 -13.19 4.17 7.90
C LEU A 297 -14.39 3.23 8.02
N SER A 298 -14.45 2.39 9.06
CA SER A 298 -15.57 1.46 9.29
C SER A 298 -16.91 2.16 9.56
N ARG A 299 -16.92 3.46 9.79
CA ARG A 299 -18.15 4.24 9.82
C ARG A 299 -18.72 4.50 8.42
N VAL A 300 -17.87 4.41 7.40
CA VAL A 300 -18.27 4.48 5.99
C VAL A 300 -18.49 3.08 5.44
N ASP A 301 -17.47 2.21 5.52
CA ASP A 301 -17.54 0.79 5.19
C ASP A 301 -16.55 0.01 6.06
N ALA A 302 -17.02 -1.08 6.69
CA ALA A 302 -16.18 -1.93 7.52
C ALA A 302 -15.10 -2.70 6.72
N ARG A 303 -15.30 -2.81 5.40
CA ARG A 303 -14.38 -3.47 4.49
C ARG A 303 -13.29 -2.49 4.05
N ASN A 304 -12.29 -2.33 4.89
CA ASN A 304 -11.16 -1.43 4.65
C ASN A 304 -9.88 -1.98 5.27
N ASP A 305 -8.75 -1.53 4.76
CA ASP A 305 -7.41 -1.95 5.20
C ASP A 305 -6.78 -1.01 6.23
N SER A 306 -7.59 -0.15 6.85
CA SER A 306 -7.20 0.93 7.75
C SER A 306 -6.73 2.24 7.09
N GLN A 307 -6.48 2.27 5.79
CA GLN A 307 -6.12 3.49 5.04
C GLN A 307 -7.05 3.74 3.86
N VAL A 308 -7.50 2.70 3.17
CA VAL A 308 -8.36 2.78 1.98
C VAL A 308 -9.52 1.80 2.11
N ILE A 309 -10.69 2.17 1.62
CA ILE A 309 -11.84 1.27 1.54
C ILE A 309 -11.65 0.34 0.33
N TYR A 310 -12.05 -0.93 0.44
CA TYR A 310 -11.73 -1.97 -0.53
C TYR A 310 -12.12 -1.62 -1.98
N TYR A 311 -13.29 -1.00 -2.19
CA TYR A 311 -13.75 -0.63 -3.53
C TYR A 311 -13.03 0.60 -4.11
N ASP A 312 -12.44 1.45 -3.26
CA ASP A 312 -11.63 2.59 -3.68
C ASP A 312 -10.20 2.17 -4.09
N GLN A 313 -9.85 0.88 -3.96
CA GLN A 313 -8.55 0.34 -4.37
C GLN A 313 -8.54 -0.20 -5.80
N VAL A 314 -9.70 -0.32 -6.44
CA VAL A 314 -9.84 -0.96 -7.75
C VAL A 314 -9.73 0.07 -8.87
N ILE A 315 -8.85 -0.18 -9.84
CA ILE A 315 -8.77 0.61 -11.08
C ILE A 315 -10.00 0.26 -11.95
N PRO A 316 -10.78 1.24 -12.42
CA PRO A 316 -11.90 0.98 -13.31
C PRO A 316 -11.47 0.22 -14.57
N GLY A 317 -12.18 -0.87 -14.89
CA GLY A 317 -11.88 -1.71 -16.05
C GLY A 317 -10.65 -2.59 -15.94
N SER A 318 -10.08 -2.74 -14.73
CA SER A 318 -8.90 -3.57 -14.52
C SER A 318 -9.22 -5.06 -14.35
N THR A 319 -8.19 -5.89 -14.41
CA THR A 319 -8.22 -7.27 -13.95
C THR A 319 -8.05 -7.32 -12.42
N LEU A 320 -9.03 -7.89 -11.71
CA LEU A 320 -8.98 -8.08 -10.26
C LEU A 320 -8.24 -9.37 -9.93
N LEU A 321 -7.08 -9.24 -9.24
CA LEU A 321 -6.23 -10.37 -8.88
C LEU A 321 -6.67 -11.05 -7.59
N GLY A 322 -7.05 -10.28 -6.57
CA GLY A 322 -7.41 -10.90 -5.28
C GLY A 322 -7.65 -9.88 -4.17
N PHE A 323 -8.10 -10.46 -3.04
CA PHE A 323 -8.24 -9.74 -1.79
C PHE A 323 -7.23 -10.27 -0.78
N VAL A 324 -6.24 -9.45 -0.46
CA VAL A 324 -5.15 -9.80 0.45
C VAL A 324 -5.60 -9.64 1.90
N ASN A 325 -5.47 -10.70 2.71
CA ASN A 325 -5.80 -10.67 4.14
C ASN A 325 -4.66 -10.05 4.96
N ALA A 326 -4.43 -8.77 4.74
CA ALA A 326 -3.40 -7.98 5.43
C ALA A 326 -3.86 -6.53 5.54
N ASP A 327 -3.46 -5.84 6.61
CA ASP A 327 -3.65 -4.40 6.70
C ASP A 327 -2.78 -3.65 5.67
N HIS A 328 -3.05 -2.36 5.52
CA HIS A 328 -2.38 -1.54 4.50
C HIS A 328 -0.86 -1.63 4.56
N TRP A 329 -0.27 -1.61 5.75
CA TRP A 329 1.19 -1.65 5.92
C TRP A 329 1.76 -3.05 5.76
N ALA A 330 1.04 -4.07 6.24
CA ALA A 330 1.49 -5.44 6.18
C ALA A 330 1.69 -5.94 4.74
N LEU A 331 0.95 -5.40 3.77
CA LEU A 331 1.12 -5.73 2.36
C LEU A 331 2.52 -5.39 1.82
N ALA A 332 3.04 -4.20 2.18
CA ALA A 332 4.21 -3.65 1.49
C ALA A 332 5.45 -3.51 2.38
N VAL A 333 5.28 -3.30 3.70
CA VAL A 333 6.37 -2.86 4.57
C VAL A 333 6.63 -3.86 5.69
N PRO A 334 7.80 -4.52 5.73
CA PRO A 334 8.14 -5.52 6.75
C PRO A 334 8.62 -4.88 8.07
N ILE A 335 7.84 -3.95 8.65
CA ILE A 335 8.21 -3.19 9.85
C ILE A 335 8.56 -4.10 11.04
N ALA A 336 7.79 -5.17 11.24
CA ALA A 336 8.01 -6.09 12.34
C ALA A 336 9.34 -6.84 12.24
N ARG A 337 9.83 -7.10 11.03
CA ARG A 337 11.13 -7.75 10.82
C ARG A 337 12.29 -6.79 11.11
N SER A 338 12.17 -5.54 10.66
CA SER A 338 13.22 -4.52 10.84
C SER A 338 13.27 -4.01 12.29
N HIS A 339 12.12 -3.95 12.97
CA HIS A 339 11.96 -3.33 14.28
C HIS A 339 11.12 -4.22 15.21
N SER A 340 11.73 -5.26 15.77
CA SER A 340 11.04 -6.30 16.57
C SER A 340 10.23 -5.75 17.75
N PHE A 341 10.70 -4.72 18.44
CA PHE A 341 9.94 -4.09 19.54
C PHE A 341 8.67 -3.38 19.03
N ILE A 342 8.77 -2.65 17.92
CA ILE A 342 7.62 -1.97 17.31
C ILE A 342 6.67 -3.01 16.69
N GLY A 343 7.22 -4.03 16.04
CA GLY A 343 6.47 -5.16 15.51
C GLY A 343 5.66 -5.88 16.55
N SER A 344 6.24 -6.17 17.73
CA SER A 344 5.52 -6.89 18.78
C SER A 344 4.50 -6.05 19.55
N THR A 345 4.53 -4.70 19.43
CA THR A 345 3.73 -3.81 20.28
C THR A 345 2.70 -2.99 19.51
N PHE A 346 3.05 -2.47 18.36
CA PHE A 346 2.23 -1.52 17.60
C PHE A 346 1.85 -2.01 16.22
N VAL A 347 2.76 -2.73 15.54
CA VAL A 347 2.57 -3.26 14.18
C VAL A 347 2.53 -4.79 14.26
N ASP A 348 1.74 -5.26 15.21
CA ASP A 348 1.68 -6.65 15.69
C ASP A 348 0.96 -7.63 14.75
N LYS A 349 0.45 -7.16 13.61
CA LYS A 349 -0.17 -7.95 12.54
C LYS A 349 0.52 -7.75 11.20
N ASN A 350 1.83 -7.57 11.23
CA ASN A 350 2.64 -7.27 10.04
C ASN A 350 3.24 -8.52 9.39
N ASP A 351 2.90 -9.70 9.87
CA ASP A 351 3.29 -10.99 9.31
C ASP A 351 2.48 -11.30 8.03
N TYR A 352 3.13 -11.17 6.88
CA TYR A 352 2.54 -11.51 5.58
C TYR A 352 3.62 -12.03 4.61
N PRO A 353 3.36 -13.10 3.82
CA PRO A 353 4.35 -13.68 2.89
C PRO A 353 4.48 -12.81 1.61
N ARG A 354 5.02 -11.61 1.75
CA ARG A 354 5.16 -10.60 0.68
C ARG A 354 5.96 -11.12 -0.48
N GLU A 355 6.98 -11.91 -0.18
CA GLU A 355 7.88 -12.50 -1.15
C GLU A 355 7.12 -13.45 -2.10
N ALA A 356 6.30 -14.33 -1.55
CA ALA A 356 5.46 -15.22 -2.34
C ALA A 356 4.40 -14.42 -3.12
N LEU A 357 3.81 -13.37 -2.50
CA LEU A 357 2.82 -12.53 -3.16
C LEU A 357 3.41 -11.84 -4.40
N ILE A 358 4.58 -11.22 -4.27
CA ILE A 358 5.26 -10.56 -5.41
C ILE A 358 5.60 -11.58 -6.49
N GLY A 359 6.12 -12.75 -6.10
CA GLY A 359 6.37 -13.85 -7.04
C GLY A 359 5.12 -14.24 -7.82
N ALA A 360 4.00 -14.38 -7.13
CA ALA A 360 2.73 -14.70 -7.77
C ALA A 360 2.22 -13.58 -8.69
N VAL A 361 2.31 -12.33 -8.27
CA VAL A 361 1.95 -11.17 -9.09
C VAL A 361 2.76 -11.14 -10.39
N MET A 362 4.08 -11.25 -10.29
CA MET A 362 4.95 -11.20 -11.46
C MET A 362 4.66 -12.37 -12.42
N ARG A 363 4.36 -13.58 -11.90
CA ARG A 363 3.97 -14.74 -12.71
C ARG A 363 2.63 -14.53 -13.41
N PHE A 364 1.62 -14.03 -12.68
CA PHE A 364 0.31 -13.75 -13.27
C PHE A 364 0.43 -12.71 -14.39
N VAL A 365 1.11 -11.59 -14.14
CA VAL A 365 1.29 -10.52 -15.14
C VAL A 365 2.02 -11.06 -16.36
N GLN A 366 3.07 -11.84 -16.18
CA GLN A 366 3.80 -12.46 -17.32
C GLN A 366 2.87 -13.38 -18.12
N GLU A 367 2.08 -14.24 -17.46
CA GLU A 367 1.13 -15.16 -18.11
C GLU A 367 0.10 -14.38 -18.94
N ASP A 368 -0.53 -13.37 -18.34
CA ASP A 368 -1.57 -12.58 -18.99
C ASP A 368 -1.02 -11.75 -20.17
N LEU A 369 0.14 -11.12 -20.03
CA LEU A 369 0.77 -10.38 -21.11
C LEU A 369 1.17 -11.27 -22.30
N LEU A 370 1.53 -12.53 -22.06
CA LEU A 370 1.79 -13.50 -23.14
C LEU A 370 0.52 -13.93 -23.87
N GLN A 371 -0.62 -13.95 -23.18
CA GLN A 371 -1.91 -14.28 -23.80
C GLN A 371 -2.50 -13.13 -24.62
N ARG A 372 -2.10 -11.88 -24.34
CA ARG A 372 -2.55 -10.67 -25.04
C ARG A 372 -1.78 -10.40 -26.35
N GLN A 373 -0.66 -11.08 -26.58
CA GLN A 373 0.14 -10.99 -27.81
C GLN A 373 -0.39 -11.91 -28.90
#